data_d97314f6e932da33f4f3b766a27b5d13
#
_entry.id   d97314f6e932da33f4f3b766a27b5d13
#
_cell.length_a   1.000
_cell.length_b   1.000
_cell.length_c   1.000
_cell.angle_alpha   90.00
_cell.angle_beta   90.00
_cell.angle_gamma   90.00
#
_symmetry.space_group_name_H-M   'P 1'
#
loop_
_entity.id
_entity.type
_entity.pdbx_description
1 polymer ?
#
loop_
_entity_poly.entity_id
_entity_poly.type
_entity_poly.pdbx_seq_one_letter_code
_entity_poly.pdbx_strand_id
1 'polypeptide(L)'
;MKRLTTVAVGGFSSEVGKTTLLCELLRAFPGWEAIKFTRGHYRSCGKSAEVCCVSHLLADEPVIRSGRHQTYAPGKDTGRYWDAGASNVHWVIVTDKQVERGIELALARVQAPGVFIEGNSFLQYTDVDFTIMAARAEGGQVKATARRALAKSSALYLYNAAGDGGAAARARFAEWRESAPHSDMLGSVPVYAQDDLPHLVARLNALCRVASIV
;
A
#
# COMPACT_ATOMS: atom_id res chain seq x y z
N MET A 1 23.67 6.69 10.98
CA MET A 1 22.46 5.82 11.05
C MET A 1 22.03 5.51 9.63
N LYS A 2 21.70 4.26 9.31
CA LYS A 2 21.20 3.91 7.97
C LYS A 2 19.82 4.56 7.79
N ARG A 3 19.61 5.27 6.68
CA ARG A 3 18.33 5.91 6.37
C ARG A 3 17.23 4.84 6.21
N LEU A 4 16.06 5.05 6.81
CA LEU A 4 14.89 4.21 6.61
C LEU A 4 14.39 4.33 5.17
N THR A 5 14.25 3.20 4.46
CA THR A 5 13.62 3.17 3.14
C THR A 5 12.11 2.93 3.31
N THR A 6 11.30 3.79 2.72
CA THR A 6 9.83 3.75 2.82
C THR A 6 9.19 3.48 1.46
N VAL A 7 8.35 2.45 1.39
CA VAL A 7 7.63 2.06 0.16
C VAL A 7 6.13 1.99 0.43
N ALA A 8 5.36 2.83 -0.24
CA ALA A 8 3.91 2.79 -0.17
C ALA A 8 3.30 1.80 -1.17
N VAL A 9 2.32 1.03 -0.74
CA VAL A 9 1.46 0.19 -1.57
C VAL A 9 0.02 0.71 -1.47
N GLY A 10 -0.32 1.59 -2.38
CA GLY A 10 -1.66 2.13 -2.54
C GLY A 10 -2.50 1.32 -3.52
N GLY A 11 -3.70 1.78 -3.80
CA GLY A 11 -4.52 1.15 -4.83
C GLY A 11 -5.73 1.96 -5.24
N PHE A 12 -6.20 1.73 -6.47
CA PHE A 12 -7.32 2.47 -7.07
C PHE A 12 -8.60 2.29 -6.26
N SER A 13 -8.83 1.06 -5.79
CA SER A 13 -10.01 0.72 -5.00
C SER A 13 -9.71 -0.36 -3.95
N SER A 14 -10.75 -0.94 -3.37
CA SER A 14 -10.64 -2.18 -2.58
C SER A 14 -10.40 -3.37 -3.52
N GLU A 15 -9.82 -4.46 -3.00
CA GLU A 15 -9.66 -5.74 -3.71
C GLU A 15 -8.91 -5.66 -5.06
N VAL A 16 -7.94 -4.76 -5.14
CA VAL A 16 -7.03 -4.60 -6.29
C VAL A 16 -5.67 -5.26 -6.06
N GLY A 17 -5.58 -6.22 -5.15
CA GLY A 17 -4.37 -7.00 -4.91
C GLY A 17 -3.28 -6.33 -4.05
N LYS A 18 -3.54 -5.20 -3.38
CA LYS A 18 -2.55 -4.51 -2.52
C LYS A 18 -1.87 -5.44 -1.52
N THR A 19 -2.67 -6.12 -0.70
CA THR A 19 -2.16 -7.01 0.34
C THR A 19 -1.39 -8.19 -0.25
N THR A 20 -1.82 -8.70 -1.40
CA THR A 20 -1.11 -9.78 -2.12
C THR A 20 0.26 -9.28 -2.59
N LEU A 21 0.31 -8.13 -3.28
CA LEU A 21 1.57 -7.53 -3.70
C LEU A 21 2.50 -7.26 -2.50
N LEU A 22 1.98 -6.70 -1.41
CA LEU A 22 2.79 -6.41 -0.25
C LEU A 22 3.38 -7.68 0.37
N CYS A 23 2.62 -8.78 0.42
CA CYS A 23 3.13 -10.07 0.86
C CYS A 23 4.26 -10.60 -0.05
N GLU A 24 4.15 -10.47 -1.37
CA GLU A 24 5.22 -10.85 -2.30
C GLU A 24 6.48 -10.00 -2.08
N LEU A 25 6.31 -8.69 -1.87
CA LEU A 25 7.43 -7.80 -1.56
C LEU A 25 8.08 -8.15 -0.22
N LEU A 26 7.32 -8.48 0.82
CA LEU A 26 7.88 -8.92 2.11
C LEU A 26 8.74 -10.18 1.97
N ARG A 27 8.34 -11.14 1.14
CA ARG A 27 9.16 -12.34 0.84
C ARG A 27 10.46 -11.99 0.13
N ALA A 28 10.44 -10.97 -0.72
CA ALA A 28 11.61 -10.51 -1.46
C ALA A 28 12.56 -9.61 -0.63
N PHE A 29 12.06 -9.00 0.45
CA PHE A 29 12.81 -8.09 1.32
C PHE A 29 12.82 -8.59 2.77
N PRO A 30 13.57 -9.66 3.07
CA PRO A 30 13.64 -10.19 4.43
C PRO A 30 14.16 -9.15 5.42
N GLY A 31 13.59 -9.13 6.61
CA GLY A 31 13.95 -8.18 7.66
C GLY A 31 13.23 -6.82 7.56
N TRP A 32 12.37 -6.60 6.54
CA TRP A 32 11.55 -5.41 6.46
C TRP A 32 10.29 -5.52 7.33
N GLU A 33 9.79 -4.37 7.75
CA GLU A 33 8.54 -4.26 8.50
C GLU A 33 7.37 -3.89 7.58
N ALA A 34 6.15 -4.05 8.10
CA ALA A 34 4.93 -3.65 7.41
C ALA A 34 4.06 -2.74 8.27
N ILE A 35 3.47 -1.72 7.65
CA ILE A 35 2.44 -0.88 8.26
C ILE A 35 1.14 -1.07 7.50
N LYS A 36 0.09 -1.52 8.19
CA LYS A 36 -1.28 -1.45 7.70
C LYS A 36 -1.91 -0.15 8.16
N PHE A 37 -2.18 0.76 7.21
CA PHE A 37 -2.78 2.05 7.51
C PHE A 37 -4.30 2.00 7.25
N THR A 38 -5.09 2.04 8.31
CA THR A 38 -6.54 1.93 8.26
C THR A 38 -7.18 3.24 8.71
N ARG A 39 -7.93 3.85 7.81
CA ARG A 39 -8.75 5.01 8.11
C ARG A 39 -10.17 4.56 8.42
N GLY A 40 -10.58 4.69 9.66
CA GLY A 40 -11.95 4.45 10.10
C GLY A 40 -12.85 5.65 9.84
N HIS A 41 -14.09 5.38 9.50
CA HIS A 41 -15.09 6.42 9.25
C HIS A 41 -16.29 6.17 10.16
N TYR A 42 -16.66 7.15 10.93
CA TYR A 42 -17.90 7.06 11.69
C TYR A 42 -19.15 7.02 10.79
N ARG A 43 -19.07 7.49 9.50
CA ARG A 43 -20.24 7.59 8.60
C ARG A 43 -19.96 7.57 7.10
N SER A 44 -18.72 7.41 6.61
CA SER A 44 -18.40 7.72 5.20
C SER A 44 -18.18 6.51 4.27
N CYS A 45 -18.28 5.30 4.77
CA CYS A 45 -18.17 4.09 3.93
C CYS A 45 -19.52 3.59 3.40
N GLY A 46 -20.62 4.34 3.60
CA GLY A 46 -21.99 3.93 3.27
C GLY A 46 -22.54 2.78 4.16
N LYS A 47 -21.73 2.30 5.10
CA LYS A 47 -22.13 1.32 6.12
C LYS A 47 -22.47 2.07 7.41
N SER A 48 -23.43 1.59 8.17
CA SER A 48 -23.71 2.12 9.50
C SER A 48 -22.44 2.06 10.37
N ALA A 49 -22.30 2.96 11.34
CA ALA A 49 -21.17 2.97 12.27
C ALA A 49 -20.99 1.63 13.00
N GLU A 50 -22.08 0.88 13.17
CA GLU A 50 -22.11 -0.46 13.78
C GLU A 50 -21.50 -1.55 12.89
N VAL A 51 -21.39 -1.31 11.58
CA VAL A 51 -20.88 -2.27 10.59
C VAL A 51 -19.45 -1.94 10.16
N CYS A 52 -18.90 -0.79 10.53
CA CYS A 52 -17.51 -0.47 10.25
C CYS A 52 -16.60 -1.29 11.17
N CYS A 53 -15.81 -2.21 10.57
CA CYS A 53 -14.98 -3.17 11.31
C CYS A 53 -13.91 -2.53 12.21
N VAL A 54 -13.67 -1.23 12.14
CA VAL A 54 -12.69 -0.50 12.95
C VAL A 54 -13.26 0.67 13.73
N SER A 55 -14.55 1.00 13.61
CA SER A 55 -15.13 2.16 14.31
C SER A 55 -15.02 2.04 15.82
N HIS A 56 -15.18 0.82 16.37
CA HIS A 56 -15.03 0.53 17.80
C HIS A 56 -13.58 0.60 18.30
N LEU A 57 -12.60 0.72 17.41
CA LEU A 57 -11.18 0.84 17.74
C LEU A 57 -10.68 2.29 17.63
N LEU A 58 -11.51 3.21 17.14
CA LEU A 58 -11.15 4.62 17.04
C LEU A 58 -11.13 5.24 18.43
N ALA A 59 -10.14 6.12 18.66
CA ALA A 59 -9.95 6.86 19.89
C ALA A 59 -9.66 8.34 19.58
N ASP A 60 -9.52 9.17 20.60
CA ASP A 60 -9.19 10.59 20.45
C ASP A 60 -7.78 10.78 19.87
N GLU A 61 -6.89 9.81 20.09
CA GLU A 61 -5.55 9.76 19.53
C GLU A 61 -5.40 8.58 18.53
N PRO A 62 -4.42 8.63 17.60
CA PRO A 62 -4.11 7.52 16.73
C PRO A 62 -3.82 6.23 17.49
N VAL A 63 -4.52 5.17 17.15
CA VAL A 63 -4.27 3.84 17.74
C VAL A 63 -3.25 3.11 16.89
N ILE A 64 -2.11 2.73 17.48
CA ILE A 64 -1.07 1.96 16.81
C ILE A 64 -0.80 0.69 17.61
N ARG A 65 -1.15 -0.43 17.03
CA ARG A 65 -0.86 -1.77 17.54
C ARG A 65 0.40 -2.29 16.85
N SER A 66 1.33 -2.85 17.61
CA SER A 66 2.61 -3.33 17.08
C SER A 66 2.96 -4.69 17.66
N GLY A 67 3.70 -5.49 16.90
CA GLY A 67 4.12 -6.81 17.32
C GLY A 67 3.07 -7.90 17.10
N ARG A 68 3.53 -9.16 17.05
CA ARG A 68 2.73 -10.30 16.63
C ARG A 68 1.49 -10.52 17.51
N HIS A 69 1.62 -10.39 18.83
CA HIS A 69 0.52 -10.63 19.78
C HIS A 69 -0.64 -9.61 19.63
N GLN A 70 -0.38 -8.40 19.09
CA GLN A 70 -1.40 -7.38 18.91
C GLN A 70 -1.95 -7.31 17.48
N THR A 71 -1.20 -7.81 16.49
CA THR A 71 -1.51 -7.59 15.08
C THR A 71 -1.75 -8.87 14.30
N TYR A 72 -1.38 -10.05 14.83
CA TYR A 72 -1.62 -11.30 14.14
C TYR A 72 -3.08 -11.72 14.25
N ALA A 73 -3.73 -11.87 13.10
CA ALA A 73 -5.06 -12.48 12.99
C ALA A 73 -5.09 -13.32 11.70
N PRO A 74 -5.34 -14.65 11.78
CA PRO A 74 -5.34 -15.54 10.62
C PRO A 74 -6.26 -15.01 9.51
N GLY A 75 -5.76 -14.99 8.27
CA GLY A 75 -6.52 -14.56 7.08
C GLY A 75 -6.76 -13.04 6.98
N LYS A 76 -6.42 -12.23 7.99
CA LYS A 76 -6.47 -10.76 7.90
C LYS A 76 -5.17 -10.23 7.31
N ASP A 77 -5.21 -9.01 6.76
CA ASP A 77 -4.05 -8.39 6.11
C ASP A 77 -2.80 -8.42 6.99
N THR A 78 -2.91 -8.01 8.25
CA THR A 78 -1.79 -7.99 9.19
C THR A 78 -1.25 -9.39 9.51
N GLY A 79 -2.12 -10.41 9.61
CA GLY A 79 -1.71 -11.81 9.75
C GLY A 79 -0.94 -12.29 8.52
N ARG A 80 -1.44 -11.98 7.33
CA ARG A 80 -0.78 -12.32 6.05
C ARG A 80 0.61 -11.69 5.92
N TYR A 81 0.83 -10.49 6.48
CA TYR A 81 2.16 -9.87 6.48
C TYR A 81 3.15 -10.67 7.35
N TRP A 82 2.72 -11.11 8.52
CA TRP A 82 3.51 -12.00 9.37
C TRP A 82 3.84 -13.32 8.67
N ASP A 83 2.84 -13.92 8.03
CA ASP A 83 3.00 -15.18 7.30
C ASP A 83 3.90 -15.01 6.04
N ALA A 84 4.01 -13.79 5.52
CA ALA A 84 4.90 -13.42 4.43
C ALA A 84 6.34 -13.06 4.88
N GLY A 85 6.63 -13.09 6.18
CA GLY A 85 7.97 -12.87 6.70
C GLY A 85 8.32 -11.45 7.13
N ALA A 86 7.31 -10.58 7.39
CA ALA A 86 7.55 -9.28 8.00
C ALA A 86 8.30 -9.44 9.33
N SER A 87 9.35 -8.66 9.56
CA SER A 87 10.08 -8.67 10.84
C SER A 87 9.28 -8.04 11.98
N ASN A 88 8.38 -7.12 11.64
CA ASN A 88 7.38 -6.55 12.54
C ASN A 88 6.19 -6.02 11.72
N VAL A 89 5.04 -5.92 12.37
CA VAL A 89 3.82 -5.36 11.75
C VAL A 89 3.22 -4.32 12.68
N HIS A 90 2.91 -3.15 12.10
CA HIS A 90 2.20 -2.08 12.77
C HIS A 90 0.82 -1.89 12.14
N TRP A 91 -0.21 -1.91 12.95
CA TRP A 91 -1.56 -1.59 12.51
C TRP A 91 -1.97 -0.23 13.04
N VAL A 92 -2.11 0.72 12.13
CA VAL A 92 -2.50 2.11 12.39
C VAL A 92 -3.99 2.27 12.14
N ILE A 93 -4.72 2.76 13.12
CA ILE A 93 -6.16 3.00 13.07
C ILE A 93 -6.39 4.46 13.44
N VAL A 94 -6.94 5.24 12.50
CA VAL A 94 -7.06 6.69 12.60
C VAL A 94 -8.39 7.19 12.06
N THR A 95 -8.83 8.34 12.53
CA THR A 95 -9.85 9.17 11.87
C THR A 95 -9.21 10.04 10.78
N ASP A 96 -10.02 10.75 9.98
CA ASP A 96 -9.54 11.64 8.93
C ASP A 96 -8.60 12.75 9.48
N LYS A 97 -8.88 13.24 10.68
CA LYS A 97 -8.09 14.29 11.33
C LYS A 97 -6.76 13.81 11.92
N GLN A 98 -6.62 12.50 12.10
CA GLN A 98 -5.46 11.88 12.75
C GLN A 98 -4.47 11.26 11.76
N VAL A 99 -4.71 11.35 10.45
CA VAL A 99 -3.90 10.65 9.43
C VAL A 99 -2.44 11.07 9.51
N GLU A 100 -2.15 12.36 9.53
CA GLU A 100 -0.80 12.91 9.61
C GLU A 100 -0.07 12.40 10.86
N ARG A 101 -0.67 12.64 12.01
CA ARG A 101 -0.10 12.21 13.29
C ARG A 101 0.07 10.69 13.38
N GLY A 102 -0.87 9.94 12.82
CA GLY A 102 -0.83 8.47 12.81
C GLY A 102 0.34 7.91 12.01
N ILE A 103 0.64 8.48 10.83
CA ILE A 103 1.77 8.00 10.02
C ILE A 103 3.11 8.39 10.64
N GLU A 104 3.25 9.60 11.19
CA GLU A 104 4.46 10.02 11.90
C GLU A 104 4.80 9.08 13.06
N LEU A 105 3.81 8.82 13.93
CA LEU A 105 3.98 7.93 15.08
C LEU A 105 4.27 6.48 14.68
N ALA A 106 3.72 6.01 13.55
CA ALA A 106 3.99 4.67 13.05
C ALA A 106 5.41 4.55 12.52
N LEU A 107 5.87 5.51 11.71
CA LEU A 107 7.22 5.54 11.16
C LEU A 107 8.28 5.65 12.27
N ALA A 108 8.00 6.40 13.33
CA ALA A 108 8.89 6.50 14.49
C ALA A 108 9.08 5.17 15.26
N ARG A 109 8.19 4.18 15.06
CA ARG A 109 8.30 2.84 15.67
C ARG A 109 9.07 1.83 14.82
N VAL A 110 9.31 2.13 13.55
CA VAL A 110 10.02 1.23 12.64
C VAL A 110 11.49 1.12 13.04
N GLN A 111 11.98 -0.10 13.17
CA GLN A 111 13.36 -0.39 13.53
C GLN A 111 14.15 -1.04 12.39
N ALA A 112 13.44 -1.58 11.40
CA ALA A 112 14.01 -2.21 10.22
C ALA A 112 14.67 -1.19 9.27
N PRO A 113 15.55 -1.64 8.36
CA PRO A 113 16.13 -0.77 7.33
C PRO A 113 15.12 -0.30 6.29
N GLY A 114 13.94 -0.94 6.21
CA GLY A 114 12.88 -0.57 5.30
C GLY A 114 11.50 -1.01 5.78
N VAL A 115 10.47 -0.33 5.27
CA VAL A 115 9.08 -0.59 5.61
C VAL A 115 8.16 -0.47 4.39
N PHE A 116 7.26 -1.44 4.25
CA PHE A 116 6.13 -1.36 3.33
C PHE A 116 4.89 -0.82 4.04
N ILE A 117 4.21 0.14 3.44
CA ILE A 117 3.04 0.82 4.04
C ILE A 117 1.83 0.62 3.13
N GLU A 118 0.84 -0.15 3.57
CA GLU A 118 -0.41 -0.32 2.81
C GLU A 118 -1.44 0.76 3.16
N GLY A 119 -1.83 1.55 2.16
CA GLY A 119 -2.86 2.58 2.25
C GLY A 119 -2.65 3.73 1.28
N ASN A 120 -3.64 4.59 1.11
CA ASN A 120 -3.57 5.77 0.25
C ASN A 120 -3.56 7.08 1.03
N SER A 121 -4.30 7.14 2.14
CA SER A 121 -4.66 8.40 2.80
C SER A 121 -3.46 9.15 3.39
N PHE A 122 -2.45 8.44 3.84
CA PHE A 122 -1.27 9.05 4.44
C PHE A 122 -0.35 9.74 3.41
N LEU A 123 -0.42 9.37 2.13
CA LEU A 123 0.43 9.92 1.07
C LEU A 123 0.27 11.42 0.82
N GLN A 124 -0.81 12.02 1.30
CA GLN A 124 -0.97 13.48 1.22
C GLN A 124 -0.19 14.22 2.33
N TYR A 125 0.25 13.53 3.36
CA TYR A 125 0.95 14.12 4.53
C TYR A 125 2.41 13.71 4.64
N THR A 126 2.81 12.63 3.97
CA THR A 126 4.15 12.07 4.08
C THR A 126 4.69 11.72 2.70
N ASP A 127 5.91 12.12 2.43
CA ASP A 127 6.65 11.64 1.27
C ASP A 127 7.29 10.29 1.59
N VAL A 128 7.29 9.42 0.60
CA VAL A 128 7.92 8.09 0.67
C VAL A 128 8.91 7.96 -0.47
N ASP A 129 9.87 7.05 -0.32
CA ASP A 129 10.91 6.86 -1.35
C ASP A 129 10.37 6.23 -2.63
N PHE A 130 9.30 5.43 -2.53
CA PHE A 130 8.67 4.81 -3.69
C PHE A 130 7.18 4.54 -3.44
N THR A 131 6.34 4.84 -4.43
CA THR A 131 4.88 4.59 -4.35
C THR A 131 4.45 3.65 -5.46
N ILE A 132 3.86 2.52 -5.08
CA ILE A 132 3.24 1.56 -6.00
C ILE A 132 1.73 1.69 -5.88
N MET A 133 1.03 1.95 -6.98
CA MET A 133 -0.42 1.96 -7.01
C MET A 133 -0.95 0.71 -7.69
N ALA A 134 -1.62 -0.14 -6.92
CA ALA A 134 -2.26 -1.36 -7.44
C ALA A 134 -3.58 -1.02 -8.14
N ALA A 135 -3.80 -1.62 -9.29
CA ALA A 135 -5.03 -1.52 -10.07
C ALA A 135 -5.44 -2.91 -10.58
N ARG A 136 -6.71 -3.09 -10.93
CA ARG A 136 -7.12 -4.27 -11.69
C ARG A 136 -6.68 -4.14 -13.14
N ALA A 137 -6.39 -5.25 -13.80
CA ALA A 137 -6.05 -5.27 -15.23
C ALA A 137 -7.18 -4.69 -16.09
N GLU A 138 -8.44 -4.88 -15.68
CA GLU A 138 -9.63 -4.33 -16.30
C GLU A 138 -9.89 -2.85 -15.95
N GLY A 139 -9.01 -2.25 -15.16
CA GLY A 139 -9.20 -0.89 -14.66
C GLY A 139 -10.28 -0.80 -13.58
N GLY A 140 -11.19 0.15 -13.72
CA GLY A 140 -12.34 0.32 -12.84
C GLY A 140 -12.34 1.64 -12.06
N GLN A 141 -13.13 1.72 -11.01
CA GLN A 141 -13.30 2.94 -10.23
C GLN A 141 -12.02 3.33 -9.48
N VAL A 142 -11.63 4.60 -9.62
CA VAL A 142 -10.52 5.21 -8.86
C VAL A 142 -11.10 6.06 -7.72
N LYS A 143 -10.90 5.63 -6.48
CA LYS A 143 -11.37 6.36 -5.29
C LYS A 143 -10.70 7.74 -5.15
N ALA A 144 -11.36 8.70 -4.52
CA ALA A 144 -10.82 10.05 -4.33
C ALA A 144 -9.44 10.06 -3.64
N THR A 145 -9.21 9.19 -2.66
CA THR A 145 -7.90 9.06 -2.00
C THR A 145 -6.84 8.48 -2.94
N ALA A 146 -7.20 7.58 -3.85
CA ALA A 146 -6.31 7.04 -4.86
C ALA A 146 -5.93 8.12 -5.88
N ARG A 147 -6.89 8.91 -6.36
CA ARG A 147 -6.62 10.02 -7.30
C ARG A 147 -5.58 10.99 -6.77
N ARG A 148 -5.67 11.37 -5.49
CA ARG A 148 -4.66 12.23 -4.85
C ARG A 148 -3.28 11.56 -4.77
N ALA A 149 -3.23 10.24 -4.54
CA ALA A 149 -2.00 9.48 -4.46
C ALA A 149 -1.34 9.25 -5.83
N LEU A 150 -2.11 9.28 -6.93
CA LEU A 150 -1.58 9.06 -8.29
C LEU A 150 -0.48 10.04 -8.67
N ALA A 151 -0.57 11.31 -8.26
CA ALA A 151 0.45 12.31 -8.52
C ALA A 151 1.83 11.97 -7.91
N LYS A 152 1.86 11.11 -6.89
CA LYS A 152 3.08 10.61 -6.23
C LYS A 152 3.48 9.19 -6.68
N SER A 153 2.81 8.63 -7.69
CA SER A 153 3.05 7.24 -8.11
C SER A 153 4.39 7.08 -8.82
N SER A 154 5.20 6.16 -8.34
CA SER A 154 6.46 5.73 -8.96
C SER A 154 6.27 4.54 -9.91
N ALA A 155 5.21 3.75 -9.67
CA ALA A 155 4.85 2.56 -10.43
C ALA A 155 3.36 2.24 -10.31
N LEU A 156 2.80 1.61 -11.35
CA LEU A 156 1.52 0.91 -11.30
C LEU A 156 1.77 -0.59 -11.24
N TYR A 157 0.96 -1.31 -10.48
CA TYR A 157 0.98 -2.77 -10.44
C TYR A 157 -0.41 -3.33 -10.77
N LEU A 158 -0.49 -4.17 -11.78
CA LEU A 158 -1.73 -4.74 -12.26
C LEU A 158 -2.01 -6.07 -11.57
N TYR A 159 -3.11 -6.11 -10.81
CA TYR A 159 -3.69 -7.34 -10.31
C TYR A 159 -4.56 -7.96 -11.41
N ASN A 160 -4.17 -9.14 -11.86
CA ASN A 160 -4.83 -9.89 -12.92
C ASN A 160 -5.55 -11.10 -12.33
N ALA A 161 -6.85 -10.97 -12.10
CA ALA A 161 -7.67 -12.06 -11.56
C ALA A 161 -7.90 -13.19 -12.58
N ALA A 162 -7.81 -12.91 -13.88
CA ALA A 162 -7.99 -13.91 -14.94
C ALA A 162 -6.81 -14.88 -15.05
N GLY A 163 -5.61 -14.47 -14.62
CA GLY A 163 -4.42 -15.34 -14.66
C GLY A 163 -3.89 -15.64 -16.07
N ASP A 164 -4.29 -14.86 -17.07
CA ASP A 164 -3.97 -15.04 -18.50
C ASP A 164 -2.65 -14.37 -18.93
N GLY A 165 -1.82 -14.00 -17.96
CA GLY A 165 -0.48 -13.47 -18.17
C GLY A 165 -0.39 -11.94 -18.21
N GLY A 166 0.85 -11.43 -18.04
CA GLY A 166 1.11 -10.02 -17.91
C GLY A 166 0.88 -9.21 -19.18
N ALA A 167 1.12 -9.78 -20.36
CA ALA A 167 0.88 -9.11 -21.64
C ALA A 167 -0.62 -8.80 -21.83
N ALA A 168 -1.50 -9.78 -21.57
CA ALA A 168 -2.94 -9.62 -21.65
C ALA A 168 -3.44 -8.60 -20.62
N ALA A 169 -2.92 -8.65 -19.39
CA ALA A 169 -3.26 -7.69 -18.34
C ALA A 169 -2.89 -6.24 -18.74
N ARG A 170 -1.71 -6.03 -19.30
CA ARG A 170 -1.27 -4.70 -19.79
C ARG A 170 -2.11 -4.20 -20.95
N ALA A 171 -2.49 -5.08 -21.89
CA ALA A 171 -3.35 -4.72 -23.01
C ALA A 171 -4.72 -4.22 -22.55
N ARG A 172 -5.40 -4.96 -21.66
CA ARG A 172 -6.70 -4.54 -21.10
C ARG A 172 -6.60 -3.23 -20.31
N PHE A 173 -5.53 -3.08 -19.54
CA PHE A 173 -5.33 -1.84 -18.78
C PHE A 173 -5.05 -0.65 -19.70
N ALA A 174 -4.31 -0.84 -20.80
CA ALA A 174 -4.07 0.21 -21.79
C ALA A 174 -5.37 0.66 -22.45
N GLU A 175 -6.22 -0.28 -22.88
CA GLU A 175 -7.53 0.00 -23.46
C GLU A 175 -8.43 0.77 -22.48
N TRP A 176 -8.54 0.32 -21.22
CA TRP A 176 -9.27 1.04 -20.20
C TRP A 176 -8.71 2.44 -19.98
N ARG A 177 -7.38 2.61 -19.94
CA ARG A 177 -6.73 3.89 -19.68
C ARG A 177 -7.03 4.95 -20.73
N GLU A 178 -7.19 4.58 -22.00
CA GLU A 178 -7.51 5.51 -23.10
C GLU A 178 -8.83 6.24 -22.87
N SER A 179 -9.81 5.60 -22.22
CA SER A 179 -11.13 6.15 -21.93
C SER A 179 -11.30 6.59 -20.46
N ALA A 180 -10.32 6.33 -19.61
CA ALA A 180 -10.44 6.54 -18.18
C ALA A 180 -10.42 8.04 -17.80
N PRO A 181 -11.29 8.48 -16.88
CA PRO A 181 -11.11 9.76 -16.21
C PRO A 181 -9.72 9.78 -15.51
N HIS A 182 -8.94 10.85 -15.71
CA HIS A 182 -7.59 11.01 -15.14
C HIS A 182 -6.47 10.18 -15.84
N SER A 183 -6.66 9.82 -17.11
CA SER A 183 -5.64 9.14 -17.92
C SER A 183 -4.33 9.92 -18.01
N ASP A 184 -4.40 11.25 -18.05
CA ASP A 184 -3.28 12.18 -17.98
C ASP A 184 -2.38 11.97 -16.74
N MET A 185 -2.97 11.70 -15.58
CA MET A 185 -2.23 11.42 -14.34
C MET A 185 -1.50 10.06 -14.35
N LEU A 186 -1.87 9.16 -15.25
CA LEU A 186 -1.30 7.82 -15.40
C LEU A 186 -0.20 7.76 -16.47
N GLY A 187 0.02 8.86 -17.20
CA GLY A 187 0.73 8.94 -18.50
C GLY A 187 2.06 8.19 -18.59
N SER A 188 3.07 8.60 -17.83
CA SER A 188 4.44 8.05 -17.94
C SER A 188 4.84 7.07 -16.85
N VAL A 189 3.91 6.72 -15.94
CA VAL A 189 4.22 5.83 -14.81
C VAL A 189 4.44 4.40 -15.33
N PRO A 190 5.56 3.74 -15.01
CA PRO A 190 5.82 2.36 -15.42
C PRO A 190 4.76 1.40 -14.91
N VAL A 191 4.30 0.50 -15.76
CA VAL A 191 3.26 -0.48 -15.47
C VAL A 191 3.87 -1.87 -15.35
N TYR A 192 3.70 -2.49 -14.20
CA TYR A 192 4.12 -3.85 -13.89
C TYR A 192 2.90 -4.76 -13.80
N ALA A 193 2.96 -5.93 -14.40
CA ALA A 193 2.04 -7.01 -14.17
C ALA A 193 2.65 -8.05 -13.21
N GLN A 194 1.94 -9.11 -12.92
CA GLN A 194 2.42 -10.14 -11.99
C GLN A 194 3.74 -10.77 -12.45
N ASP A 195 3.91 -10.99 -13.75
CA ASP A 195 5.13 -11.56 -14.35
C ASP A 195 6.33 -10.61 -14.23
N ASP A 196 6.10 -9.32 -14.01
CA ASP A 196 7.15 -8.31 -13.87
C ASP A 196 7.60 -8.11 -12.42
N LEU A 197 7.08 -8.87 -11.47
CA LEU A 197 7.44 -8.75 -10.05
C LEU A 197 8.96 -8.79 -9.81
N PRO A 198 9.75 -9.66 -10.48
CA PRO A 198 11.21 -9.64 -10.34
C PRO A 198 11.83 -8.30 -10.76
N HIS A 199 11.33 -7.66 -11.81
CA HIS A 199 11.80 -6.35 -12.27
C HIS A 199 11.45 -5.23 -11.27
N LEU A 200 10.24 -5.25 -10.70
CA LEU A 200 9.85 -4.33 -9.65
C LEU A 200 10.73 -4.48 -8.41
N VAL A 201 11.00 -5.71 -7.99
CA VAL A 201 11.91 -6.03 -6.87
C VAL A 201 13.33 -5.53 -7.16
N ALA A 202 13.84 -5.73 -8.36
CA ALA A 202 15.16 -5.23 -8.76
C ALA A 202 15.23 -3.69 -8.68
N ARG A 203 14.19 -2.99 -9.11
CA ARG A 203 14.08 -1.53 -9.01
C ARG A 203 14.08 -1.03 -7.56
N LEU A 204 13.35 -1.69 -6.68
CA LEU A 204 13.34 -1.37 -5.23
C LEU A 204 14.70 -1.65 -4.58
N ASN A 205 15.39 -2.74 -4.95
CA ASN A 205 16.74 -3.02 -4.48
C ASN A 205 17.75 -1.95 -4.92
N ALA A 206 17.63 -1.43 -6.13
CA ALA A 206 18.49 -0.32 -6.62
C ALA A 206 18.26 0.96 -5.78
N LEU A 207 17.00 1.27 -5.44
CA LEU A 207 16.66 2.38 -4.55
C LEU A 207 17.34 2.25 -3.17
N CYS A 208 17.28 1.05 -2.58
CA CYS A 208 17.90 0.79 -1.27
C CYS A 208 19.42 0.99 -1.26
N ARG A 209 20.09 0.66 -2.37
CA ARG A 209 21.54 0.87 -2.51
C ARG A 209 21.92 2.34 -2.54
N VAL A 210 21.15 3.15 -3.27
CA VAL A 210 21.37 4.61 -3.34
C VAL A 210 21.17 5.26 -1.98
N ALA A 211 20.12 4.86 -1.25
CA ALA A 211 19.84 5.37 0.11
C ALA A 211 20.90 4.96 1.16
N SER A 212 21.76 3.99 0.85
CA SER A 212 22.84 3.53 1.76
C SER A 212 24.17 4.26 1.54
N ILE A 213 24.29 5.09 0.51
CA ILE A 213 25.53 5.81 0.11
C ILE A 213 25.49 7.28 0.58
N VAL A 214 24.33 7.79 0.92
CA VAL A 214 24.11 9.15 1.48
C VAL A 214 23.96 9.08 2.99
#